data_3dd3bc3d3178bfaeee935f129e86f426
#
_entry.id   3dd3bc3d3178bfaeee935f129e86f426
#
_cell.length_a   1.000
_cell.length_b   1.000
_cell.length_c   1.000
_cell.angle_alpha   90.00
_cell.angle_beta   90.00
_cell.angle_gamma   90.00
#
_symmetry.space_group_name_H-M   'P 1'
#
loop_
_entity.id
_entity.type
_entity.pdbx_description
1 polymer ?
#
loop_
_entity_poly.entity_id
_entity_poly.type
_entity_poly.pdbx_seq_one_letter_code
_entity_poly.pdbx_strand_id
1 'polypeptide(L)'
;MKKKFTILVADRNPHVRKFLKRELTSEGFRVQVAENATKVLKRAYHTEPIDLIIIDPDFFDGDQDALIKQLQNRIPMLPVVIHSFQSNGEPYPADSRHTFFIEKREDSIEHLKKNAKDILKK
;
A
#
# COMPACT_ATOMS: atom_id res chain seq x y z
N MET A 1 -1.45 12.12 -23.45
CA MET A 1 -2.16 12.20 -22.17
C MET A 1 -1.50 11.33 -21.13
N LYS A 2 -1.27 11.89 -19.97
CA LYS A 2 -0.58 11.14 -18.93
C LYS A 2 -1.49 10.17 -18.23
N LYS A 3 -0.99 8.97 -18.03
CA LYS A 3 -1.71 8.00 -17.23
C LYS A 3 -1.70 8.43 -15.76
N LYS A 4 -2.84 8.30 -15.12
CA LYS A 4 -2.91 8.46 -13.68
C LYS A 4 -2.81 7.10 -13.02
N PHE A 5 -1.87 6.99 -12.11
CA PHE A 5 -1.71 5.76 -11.35
C PHE A 5 -2.64 5.75 -10.15
N THR A 6 -3.13 4.58 -9.81
CA THR A 6 -4.05 4.38 -8.70
C THR A 6 -3.33 3.69 -7.55
N ILE A 7 -3.44 4.27 -6.37
CA ILE A 7 -2.85 3.72 -5.15
C ILE A 7 -3.98 3.31 -4.22
N LEU A 8 -3.88 2.10 -3.70
CA LEU A 8 -4.81 1.62 -2.67
C LEU A 8 -4.15 1.82 -1.31
N VAL A 9 -4.80 2.57 -0.44
CA VAL A 9 -4.33 2.78 0.92
C VAL A 9 -5.16 1.91 1.86
N ALA A 10 -4.52 0.99 2.53
CA ALA A 10 -5.17 0.06 3.43
C ALA A 10 -4.65 0.27 4.85
N ASP A 11 -5.50 0.78 5.72
CA ASP A 11 -5.13 1.09 7.08
C ASP A 11 -6.40 1.09 7.91
N ARG A 12 -6.32 0.56 9.11
CA ARG A 12 -7.47 0.53 10.00
C ARG A 12 -7.83 1.91 10.54
N ASN A 13 -6.85 2.80 10.65
CA ASN A 13 -7.02 4.11 11.23
C ASN A 13 -7.64 5.06 10.19
N PRO A 14 -8.86 5.56 10.42
CA PRO A 14 -9.49 6.43 9.43
C PRO A 14 -8.76 7.76 9.24
N HIS A 15 -8.09 8.24 10.27
CA HIS A 15 -7.32 9.47 10.13
C HIS A 15 -6.12 9.28 9.20
N VAL A 16 -5.47 8.14 9.29
CA VAL A 16 -4.37 7.82 8.40
C VAL A 16 -4.86 7.68 6.97
N ARG A 17 -5.96 6.94 6.77
CA ARG A 17 -6.51 6.80 5.43
C ARG A 17 -6.83 8.14 4.79
N LYS A 18 -7.48 9.01 5.57
CA LYS A 18 -7.89 10.30 5.06
C LYS A 18 -6.69 11.18 4.74
N PHE A 19 -5.72 11.19 5.63
CA PHE A 19 -4.51 11.98 5.44
C PHE A 19 -3.74 11.53 4.22
N LEU A 20 -3.50 10.22 4.09
CA LEU A 20 -2.76 9.69 2.96
C LEU A 20 -3.51 9.94 1.66
N LYS A 21 -4.82 9.77 1.67
CA LYS A 21 -5.60 10.03 0.47
C LYS A 21 -5.44 11.47 0.02
N ARG A 22 -5.53 12.41 0.94
CA ARG A 22 -5.39 13.83 0.61
C ARG A 22 -4.01 14.11 0.04
N GLU A 23 -2.98 13.62 0.73
CA GLU A 23 -1.60 13.95 0.36
C GLU A 23 -1.21 13.31 -0.97
N LEU A 24 -1.60 12.07 -1.18
CA LEU A 24 -1.25 11.39 -2.43
C LEU A 24 -2.08 11.92 -3.60
N THR A 25 -3.32 12.29 -3.34
CA THR A 25 -4.13 12.91 -4.38
C THR A 25 -3.49 14.21 -4.85
N SER A 26 -2.94 14.98 -3.91
CA SER A 26 -2.29 16.23 -4.29
C SER A 26 -1.05 16.03 -5.13
N GLU A 27 -0.48 14.83 -5.12
CA GLU A 27 0.67 14.50 -5.97
C GLU A 27 0.26 13.94 -7.33
N GLY A 28 -1.02 13.92 -7.61
CA GLY A 28 -1.50 13.49 -8.93
C GLY A 28 -1.94 12.05 -9.02
N PHE A 29 -1.99 11.32 -7.90
CA PHE A 29 -2.43 9.93 -7.92
C PHE A 29 -3.94 9.85 -7.70
N ARG A 30 -4.54 8.79 -8.24
CA ARG A 30 -5.87 8.40 -7.80
C ARG A 30 -5.71 7.53 -6.57
N VAL A 31 -6.58 7.73 -5.58
CA VAL A 31 -6.43 7.01 -4.32
C VAL A 31 -7.74 6.35 -3.95
N GLN A 32 -7.67 5.04 -3.71
CA GLN A 32 -8.76 4.28 -3.12
C GLN A 32 -8.34 3.87 -1.73
N VAL A 33 -9.30 3.61 -0.86
CA VAL A 33 -9.00 3.22 0.51
C VAL A 33 -9.70 1.92 0.84
N ALA A 34 -9.12 1.17 1.77
CA ALA A 34 -9.71 -0.05 2.28
C ALA A 34 -9.46 -0.13 3.77
N GLU A 35 -10.50 -0.49 4.52
CA GLU A 35 -10.41 -0.48 5.97
C GLU A 35 -10.23 -1.87 6.57
N ASN A 36 -10.28 -2.92 5.76
CA ASN A 36 -10.07 -4.28 6.26
C ASN A 36 -9.56 -5.19 5.14
N ALA A 37 -9.17 -6.39 5.54
CA ALA A 37 -8.54 -7.33 4.61
C ALA A 37 -9.48 -7.73 3.47
N THR A 38 -10.74 -7.92 3.78
CA THR A 38 -11.71 -8.31 2.74
C THR A 38 -11.76 -7.27 1.64
N LYS A 39 -11.80 -6.00 2.03
CA LYS A 39 -11.84 -4.94 1.04
C LYS A 39 -10.54 -4.79 0.29
N VAL A 40 -9.41 -5.06 0.95
CA VAL A 40 -8.13 -5.04 0.27
C VAL A 40 -8.12 -6.06 -0.87
N LEU A 41 -8.50 -7.30 -0.56
CA LEU A 41 -8.49 -8.33 -1.58
C LEU A 41 -9.50 -8.06 -2.68
N LYS A 42 -10.66 -7.58 -2.29
CA LYS A 42 -11.69 -7.26 -3.28
C LYS A 42 -11.19 -6.23 -4.28
N ARG A 43 -10.55 -5.18 -3.79
CA ARG A 43 -10.05 -4.14 -4.69
C ARG A 43 -8.83 -4.58 -5.47
N ALA A 44 -7.94 -5.36 -4.85
CA ALA A 44 -6.72 -5.80 -5.52
C ALA A 44 -7.01 -6.73 -6.68
N TYR A 45 -8.10 -7.49 -6.60
CA TYR A 45 -8.45 -8.44 -7.64
C TYR A 45 -9.63 -7.99 -8.49
N HIS A 46 -10.03 -6.75 -8.31
CA HIS A 46 -11.10 -6.18 -9.12
C HIS A 46 -10.58 -5.82 -10.51
N THR A 47 -11.51 -5.56 -11.41
CA THR A 47 -11.16 -5.20 -12.79
C THR A 47 -10.52 -3.83 -12.89
N GLU A 48 -10.82 -2.93 -11.95
CA GLU A 48 -10.17 -1.62 -11.97
C GLU A 48 -8.72 -1.76 -11.55
N PRO A 49 -7.81 -1.18 -12.30
CA PRO A 49 -6.40 -1.38 -11.99
C PRO A 49 -5.97 -0.64 -10.73
N ILE A 50 -5.23 -1.35 -9.91
CA ILE A 50 -4.49 -0.78 -8.79
C ILE A 50 -3.02 -0.92 -9.15
N ASP A 51 -2.27 0.15 -9.00
CA ASP A 51 -0.86 0.16 -9.41
C ASP A 51 0.09 0.00 -8.24
N LEU A 52 -0.37 0.28 -7.03
CA LEU A 52 0.46 0.21 -5.83
C LEU A 52 -0.46 0.08 -4.62
N ILE A 53 -0.06 -0.72 -3.65
CA ILE A 53 -0.75 -0.80 -2.36
C ILE A 53 0.16 -0.26 -1.27
N ILE A 54 -0.37 0.64 -0.44
CA ILE A 54 0.26 1.06 0.80
C ILE A 54 -0.58 0.48 1.91
N ILE A 55 0.00 -0.39 2.72
CA ILE A 55 -0.77 -1.20 3.64
C ILE A 55 -0.12 -1.28 5.01
N ASP A 56 -0.94 -1.14 6.05
CA ASP A 56 -0.52 -1.45 7.41
C ASP A 56 -1.15 -2.80 7.78
N PRO A 57 -0.38 -3.87 7.77
CA PRO A 57 -0.95 -5.19 8.00
C PRO A 57 -1.40 -5.43 9.43
N ASP A 58 -1.07 -4.55 10.34
CA ASP A 58 -1.43 -4.72 11.75
C ASP A 58 -2.93 -4.71 11.99
N PHE A 59 -3.72 -4.27 11.03
CA PHE A 59 -5.16 -4.19 11.24
C PHE A 59 -5.89 -5.47 10.84
N PHE A 60 -5.16 -6.50 10.48
CA PHE A 60 -5.82 -7.74 10.05
C PHE A 60 -6.04 -8.66 11.22
N ASP A 61 -7.21 -9.28 11.24
CA ASP A 61 -7.54 -10.25 12.26
C ASP A 61 -7.02 -11.63 11.96
N GLY A 62 -6.48 -11.85 10.81
CA GLY A 62 -6.04 -13.17 10.40
C GLY A 62 -4.54 -13.22 10.19
N ASP A 63 -4.17 -14.09 9.28
CA ASP A 63 -2.76 -14.31 8.97
C ASP A 63 -2.27 -13.20 8.04
N GLN A 64 -1.50 -12.29 8.62
CA GLN A 64 -0.98 -11.15 7.87
C GLN A 64 -0.03 -11.59 6.77
N ASP A 65 0.77 -12.59 7.04
CA ASP A 65 1.71 -13.11 6.04
C ASP A 65 0.97 -13.71 4.85
N ALA A 66 -0.11 -14.41 5.12
CA ALA A 66 -0.89 -14.99 4.03
C ALA A 66 -1.48 -13.90 3.14
N LEU A 67 -1.96 -12.82 3.74
CA LEU A 67 -2.50 -11.72 2.97
C LEU A 67 -1.44 -11.09 2.07
N ILE A 68 -0.26 -10.83 2.63
CA ILE A 68 0.83 -10.25 1.87
C ILE A 68 1.21 -11.18 0.72
N LYS A 69 1.27 -12.49 0.98
CA LYS A 69 1.59 -13.44 -0.08
C LYS A 69 0.55 -13.43 -1.18
N GLN A 70 -0.73 -13.33 -0.83
CA GLN A 70 -1.76 -13.25 -1.85
C GLN A 70 -1.58 -12.02 -2.74
N LEU A 71 -1.22 -10.90 -2.14
CA LEU A 71 -0.99 -9.69 -2.92
C LEU A 71 0.23 -9.84 -3.81
N GLN A 72 1.27 -10.48 -3.29
CA GLN A 72 2.50 -10.70 -4.08
C GLN A 72 2.27 -11.65 -5.24
N ASN A 73 1.31 -12.55 -5.11
CA ASN A 73 1.04 -13.53 -6.15
C ASN A 73 0.07 -13.05 -7.22
N ARG A 74 -0.41 -11.85 -7.07
CA ARG A 74 -1.33 -11.31 -8.05
C ARG A 74 -0.64 -11.14 -9.41
N ILE A 75 -1.38 -11.37 -10.47
CA ILE A 75 -0.86 -11.23 -11.83
C ILE A 75 -1.68 -10.15 -12.55
N PRO A 76 -1.07 -9.10 -13.03
CA PRO A 76 0.36 -8.78 -12.90
C PRO A 76 0.73 -8.45 -11.46
N MET A 77 2.00 -8.62 -11.14
CA MET A 77 2.47 -8.41 -9.79
C MET A 77 2.25 -6.97 -9.35
N LEU A 78 1.84 -6.82 -8.11
CA LEU A 78 1.47 -5.53 -7.56
C LEU A 78 2.49 -5.12 -6.50
N PRO A 79 3.13 -3.96 -6.66
CA PRO A 79 4.04 -3.48 -5.63
C PRO A 79 3.29 -3.19 -4.33
N VAL A 80 3.91 -3.56 -3.23
CA VAL A 80 3.32 -3.39 -1.90
C VAL A 80 4.28 -2.61 -1.02
N VAL A 81 3.82 -1.50 -0.46
CA VAL A 81 4.55 -0.74 0.54
C VAL A 81 3.91 -1.03 1.89
N ILE A 82 4.69 -1.64 2.77
CA ILE A 82 4.23 -1.92 4.13
C ILE A 82 4.56 -0.70 4.98
N HIS A 83 3.52 -0.06 5.49
CA HIS A 83 3.62 1.18 6.24
C HIS A 83 3.12 0.91 7.64
N SER A 84 4.03 0.69 8.58
CA SER A 84 3.71 0.16 9.89
C SER A 84 4.64 0.69 10.95
N PHE A 85 4.18 0.71 12.19
CA PHE A 85 5.04 1.01 13.32
C PHE A 85 6.02 -0.11 13.61
N GLN A 86 5.77 -1.28 13.05
CA GLN A 86 6.54 -2.46 13.35
C GLN A 86 7.97 -2.32 12.87
N SER A 87 8.90 -2.41 13.78
CA SER A 87 10.28 -2.25 13.42
C SER A 87 11.15 -3.35 14.01
N ASN A 88 10.60 -4.55 14.12
CA ASN A 88 11.32 -5.66 14.71
C ASN A 88 12.47 -6.15 13.88
N GLY A 89 12.64 -5.59 12.73
CA GLY A 89 13.68 -6.06 11.87
C GLY A 89 13.34 -7.35 11.15
N GLU A 90 12.16 -7.88 11.38
CA GLU A 90 11.74 -9.08 10.72
C GLU A 90 11.01 -8.73 9.45
N PRO A 91 11.62 -8.95 8.33
CA PRO A 91 10.97 -8.59 7.08
C PRO A 91 9.78 -9.49 6.83
N TYR A 92 8.84 -8.94 6.13
CA TYR A 92 7.76 -9.76 5.62
C TYR A 92 8.33 -10.70 4.56
N PRO A 93 7.59 -11.79 4.26
CA PRO A 93 8.14 -12.79 3.36
C PRO A 93 8.55 -12.14 2.06
N ALA A 94 9.60 -12.49 1.80
CA ALA A 94 10.36 -12.12 0.99
C ALA A 94 10.41 -12.18 -0.45
N ASP A 95 9.70 -11.61 -1.17
CA ASP A 95 10.19 -11.20 -2.45
C ASP A 95 10.39 -9.70 -2.40
N SER A 96 11.58 -9.33 -2.08
CA SER A 96 11.85 -7.94 -1.80
C SER A 96 11.83 -7.04 -3.01
N ARG A 97 11.67 -7.60 -4.19
CA ARG A 97 11.68 -6.76 -5.40
C ARG A 97 10.44 -5.91 -5.53
N HIS A 98 9.33 -6.38 -4.97
CA HIS A 98 8.07 -5.68 -5.10
C HIS A 98 7.42 -5.39 -3.75
N THR A 99 8.17 -5.58 -2.68
CA THR A 99 7.69 -5.31 -1.33
C THR A 99 8.68 -4.39 -0.63
N PHE A 100 8.18 -3.26 -0.16
CA PHE A 100 8.98 -2.22 0.46
C PHE A 100 8.44 -1.95 1.84
N PHE A 101 9.30 -1.52 2.74
CA PHE A 101 8.88 -1.22 4.11
C PHE A 101 9.20 0.23 4.45
N ILE A 102 8.22 0.96 4.97
CA ILE A 102 8.40 2.31 5.46
C ILE A 102 7.82 2.38 6.86
N GLU A 103 8.64 2.74 7.81
CA GLU A 103 8.19 2.84 9.19
C GLU A 103 7.26 4.05 9.35
N LYS A 104 6.15 3.86 10.06
CA LYS A 104 5.22 4.95 10.36
C LYS A 104 5.90 5.96 11.27
N ARG A 105 5.95 7.19 10.83
CA ARG A 105 6.50 8.32 11.58
C ARG A 105 5.77 9.56 11.14
N GLU A 106 6.05 10.66 11.84
CA GLU A 106 5.47 11.95 11.46
C GLU A 106 5.85 12.36 10.04
N ASP A 107 7.06 12.05 9.64
CA ASP A 107 7.55 12.45 8.32
C ASP A 107 7.42 11.35 7.28
N SER A 108 6.76 10.24 7.59
CA SER A 108 6.70 9.12 6.66
C SER A 108 5.97 9.47 5.37
N ILE A 109 5.10 10.49 5.40
CA ILE A 109 4.40 10.87 4.18
C ILE A 109 5.37 11.29 3.06
N GLU A 110 6.46 11.95 3.41
CA GLU A 110 7.43 12.34 2.40
C GLU A 110 8.11 11.11 1.80
N HIS A 111 8.40 10.13 2.63
CA HIS A 111 8.98 8.88 2.14
C HIS A 111 7.99 8.11 1.27
N LEU A 112 6.73 8.12 1.66
CA LEU A 112 5.70 7.44 0.87
C LEU A 112 5.54 8.10 -0.50
N LYS A 113 5.53 9.42 -0.53
CA LYS A 113 5.41 10.14 -1.80
C LYS A 113 6.58 9.81 -2.72
N LYS A 114 7.79 9.86 -2.17
CA LYS A 114 8.98 9.57 -2.96
C LYS A 114 8.98 8.14 -3.46
N ASN A 115 8.64 7.21 -2.58
CA ASN A 115 8.61 5.81 -2.93
C ASN A 115 7.59 5.52 -4.01
N ALA A 116 6.41 6.10 -3.88
CA ALA A 116 5.37 5.91 -4.89
C ALA A 116 5.81 6.42 -6.25
N LYS A 117 6.43 7.60 -6.27
CA LYS A 117 6.91 8.15 -7.54
C LYS A 117 8.00 7.30 -8.15
N ASP A 118 8.93 6.82 -7.31
CA ASP A 118 10.02 5.99 -7.80
C ASP A 118 9.50 4.66 -8.35
N ILE A 119 8.59 4.03 -7.62
CA ILE A 119 8.06 2.73 -8.02
C ILE A 119 7.25 2.86 -9.30
N LEU A 120 6.45 3.89 -9.39
CA LEU A 120 5.54 4.07 -10.51
C LEU A 120 6.17 4.86 -11.65
N LYS A 121 7.35 5.31 -11.44
CA LYS A 121 8.10 5.99 -12.47
C LYS A 121 7.42 7.18 -13.02
N LYS A 122 7.16 8.03 -12.12
CA LYS A 122 6.48 9.19 -12.64
C LYS A 122 7.28 10.40 -12.71
#